data_2cb68914c6fb6e138c56d8957fcb6ada
#
_entry.id   2cb68914c6fb6e138c56d8957fcb6ada
#
_cell.length_a   1.000
_cell.length_b   1.000
_cell.length_c   1.000
_cell.angle_alpha   90.00
_cell.angle_beta   90.00
_cell.angle_gamma   90.00
#
_symmetry.space_group_name_H-M   'P 1'
#
loop_
_entity.id
_entity.type
_entity.pdbx_description
1 polymer ?
#
loop_
_entity_poly.entity_id
_entity_poly.type
_entity_poly.pdbx_seq_one_letter_code
_entity_poly.pdbx_strand_id
1 'polypeptide(L)'
;MITIHVDGERLEISEGSTLASILAGHDKDCCVAIIRPAIKEQAKTSSLAITTTAGEVTIEVQGQAAEFLESPGIIEQLGLHWTDRYATAFGPFPSGIRPERKPHLYDRGDVILGCGGYEPARSYLIFSRVRHSADHGADETGGIMGTIVSGRAVLDRFASGDRITKIEPVISWADTSRSFTTTDMSLLLEDGMQIVTRMKIMAQGYTPDKITTEAAGSVEHMLLTLQSGKYTVGRATSTHILDQHMAGTEDVPKEFRRPRREGTVTVRAAGKTEGGVYIYRADVPSSLVHSVTGQVVQGIELAKLAREHDIFAVSVEPARIDLLGLPFAKAQEICTARGVALTSDKQDATRIIVSQEPGTTLDVLAERAVKVTTAPLEKVIDITLDDAAAPSSCDVFRRITGLHQHDAGMMPVFFKFDDVVLFKPEIPAGLKLNPENMPTDESPAAALAITNDSRKGTGLVGVRLSANREFGPTSEPF
;
A
#
# COMPACT_ATOMS: atom_id res chain seq x y z
N MET A 1 -26.50 19.69 -16.91
CA MET A 1 -25.11 19.23 -16.81
C MET A 1 -24.63 19.56 -15.40
N ILE A 2 -23.96 18.62 -14.77
CA ILE A 2 -23.33 18.80 -13.45
C ILE A 2 -21.84 18.49 -13.57
N THR A 3 -21.03 19.08 -12.72
CA THR A 3 -19.59 18.85 -12.65
C THR A 3 -19.27 17.99 -11.44
N ILE A 4 -18.50 16.91 -11.65
CA ILE A 4 -18.02 16.03 -10.58
C ILE A 4 -16.51 15.84 -10.72
N HIS A 5 -15.87 15.28 -9.71
CA HIS A 5 -14.46 14.87 -9.77
C HIS A 5 -14.35 13.38 -9.47
N VAL A 6 -13.60 12.65 -10.29
CA VAL A 6 -13.31 11.22 -10.10
C VAL A 6 -11.80 11.05 -10.04
N ASP A 7 -11.29 10.56 -8.92
CA ASP A 7 -9.85 10.41 -8.65
C ASP A 7 -9.02 11.67 -8.96
N GLY A 8 -9.63 12.86 -8.76
CA GLY A 8 -9.04 14.17 -9.04
C GLY A 8 -9.25 14.70 -10.46
N GLU A 9 -9.83 13.94 -11.37
CA GLU A 9 -10.18 14.38 -12.72
C GLU A 9 -11.58 15.00 -12.76
N ARG A 10 -11.71 16.19 -13.37
CA ARG A 10 -12.99 16.86 -13.55
C ARG A 10 -13.76 16.23 -14.72
N LEU A 11 -15.01 15.88 -14.45
CA LEU A 11 -15.95 15.34 -15.45
C LEU A 11 -17.23 16.18 -15.48
N GLU A 12 -17.73 16.47 -16.69
CA GLU A 12 -19.04 17.05 -16.92
C GLU A 12 -20.01 15.95 -17.37
N ILE A 13 -21.06 15.72 -16.62
CA ILE A 13 -22.02 14.65 -16.84
C ILE A 13 -23.45 15.20 -16.89
N SER A 14 -24.37 14.39 -17.41
CA SER A 14 -25.79 14.74 -17.43
C SER A 14 -26.38 14.66 -16.01
N GLU A 15 -27.29 15.57 -15.70
CA GLU A 15 -28.08 15.49 -14.47
C GLU A 15 -28.88 14.17 -14.44
N GLY A 16 -28.91 13.49 -13.28
CA GLY A 16 -29.53 12.19 -13.13
C GLY A 16 -28.60 11.01 -13.45
N SER A 17 -27.32 11.24 -13.77
CA SER A 17 -26.31 10.17 -13.90
C SER A 17 -26.08 9.46 -12.57
N THR A 18 -25.73 8.17 -12.64
CA THR A 18 -25.41 7.33 -11.48
C THR A 18 -23.93 6.95 -11.45
N LEU A 19 -23.44 6.45 -10.31
CA LEU A 19 -22.08 5.89 -10.20
C LEU A 19 -21.81 4.85 -11.28
N ALA A 20 -22.74 3.96 -11.57
CA ALA A 20 -22.60 2.94 -12.62
C ALA A 20 -22.32 3.53 -14.00
N SER A 21 -22.86 4.71 -14.30
CA SER A 21 -22.69 5.35 -15.61
C SER A 21 -21.29 5.89 -15.87
N ILE A 22 -20.51 6.14 -14.78
CA ILE A 22 -19.18 6.75 -14.87
C ILE A 22 -18.06 5.77 -14.50
N LEU A 23 -18.35 4.72 -13.74
CA LEU A 23 -17.38 3.74 -13.23
C LEU A 23 -17.49 2.40 -13.97
N ALA A 24 -17.51 2.43 -15.30
CA ALA A 24 -17.52 1.21 -16.11
C ALA A 24 -16.27 0.37 -15.81
N GLY A 25 -16.47 -0.87 -15.35
CA GLY A 25 -15.36 -1.78 -15.01
C GLY A 25 -14.83 -1.67 -13.57
N HIS A 26 -15.45 -0.86 -12.70
CA HIS A 26 -15.17 -0.88 -11.27
C HIS A 26 -15.54 -2.23 -10.65
N ASP A 27 -14.67 -2.74 -9.78
CA ASP A 27 -14.94 -3.99 -9.05
C ASP A 27 -16.09 -3.78 -8.07
N LYS A 28 -17.15 -4.56 -8.24
CA LYS A 28 -18.40 -4.45 -7.46
C LYS A 28 -18.22 -4.73 -5.97
N ASP A 29 -17.18 -5.48 -5.62
CA ASP A 29 -16.85 -5.78 -4.22
C ASP A 29 -16.11 -4.63 -3.54
N CYS A 30 -15.55 -3.69 -4.33
CA CYS A 30 -14.84 -2.55 -3.81
C CYS A 30 -15.76 -1.35 -3.62
N CYS A 31 -15.74 -0.75 -2.43
CA CYS A 31 -16.39 0.52 -2.18
C CYS A 31 -15.61 1.70 -2.78
N VAL A 32 -16.33 2.77 -3.05
CA VAL A 32 -15.79 4.08 -3.40
C VAL A 32 -16.09 5.08 -2.29
N ALA A 33 -15.23 6.07 -2.10
CA ALA A 33 -15.52 7.18 -1.21
C ALA A 33 -16.26 8.28 -1.95
N ILE A 34 -17.40 8.67 -1.41
CA ILE A 34 -18.24 9.78 -1.88
C ILE A 34 -18.04 10.96 -0.96
N ILE A 35 -17.55 12.04 -1.52
CA ILE A 35 -17.37 13.29 -0.81
C ILE A 35 -18.39 14.27 -1.37
N ARG A 36 -19.34 14.68 -0.52
CA ARG A 36 -20.36 15.62 -0.88
C ARG A 36 -19.90 17.06 -0.65
N PRO A 37 -20.23 18.01 -1.54
CA PRO A 37 -19.94 19.39 -1.31
C PRO A 37 -20.66 19.88 -0.05
N ALA A 38 -20.05 20.82 0.67
CA ALA A 38 -20.70 21.52 1.76
C ALA A 38 -21.93 22.29 1.24
N ILE A 39 -22.99 22.37 2.06
CA ILE A 39 -24.18 23.13 1.70
C ILE A 39 -23.81 24.60 1.52
N LYS A 40 -24.15 25.18 0.38
CA LYS A 40 -23.73 26.50 -0.12
C LYS A 40 -23.92 27.69 0.86
N GLU A 41 -24.62 27.54 1.96
CA GLU A 41 -24.95 28.64 2.85
C GLU A 41 -23.84 29.08 3.82
N GLN A 42 -22.74 28.33 3.96
CA GLN A 42 -21.68 28.66 4.92
C GLN A 42 -20.22 28.51 4.43
N ALA A 43 -19.95 28.17 3.19
CA ALA A 43 -18.59 27.89 2.80
C ALA A 43 -18.13 28.56 1.51
N LYS A 44 -17.64 29.80 1.63
CA LYS A 44 -16.42 30.19 0.89
C LYS A 44 -15.25 29.45 1.55
N THR A 45 -15.14 28.14 1.38
CA THR A 45 -13.98 27.39 1.83
C THR A 45 -12.97 27.40 0.71
N SER A 46 -11.94 28.11 0.95
CA SER A 46 -10.75 28.25 0.15
C SER A 46 -9.81 27.05 0.37
N SER A 47 -10.26 25.84 0.09
CA SER A 47 -9.37 24.67 0.10
C SER A 47 -8.88 24.38 -1.30
N LEU A 48 -7.57 24.15 -1.45
CA LEU A 48 -6.91 23.81 -2.71
C LEU A 48 -6.18 22.47 -2.58
N ALA A 49 -6.32 21.62 -3.58
CA ALA A 49 -5.46 20.45 -3.77
C ALA A 49 -4.23 20.88 -4.56
N ILE A 50 -3.07 20.61 -4.01
CA ILE A 50 -1.78 20.83 -4.66
C ILE A 50 -1.18 19.47 -4.97
N THR A 51 -1.13 19.10 -6.25
CA THR A 51 -0.46 17.90 -6.72
C THR A 51 1.01 18.23 -6.97
N THR A 52 1.90 17.43 -6.39
CA THR A 52 3.34 17.53 -6.59
C THR A 52 3.90 16.22 -7.12
N THR A 53 5.12 16.22 -7.60
CA THR A 53 5.83 14.99 -7.99
C THR A 53 6.05 14.04 -6.81
N ALA A 54 6.04 14.54 -5.56
CA ALA A 54 6.19 13.75 -4.34
C ALA A 54 4.85 13.26 -3.76
N GLY A 55 3.70 13.73 -4.26
CA GLY A 55 2.36 13.39 -3.78
C GLY A 55 1.44 14.61 -3.73
N GLU A 56 0.24 14.40 -3.20
CA GLU A 56 -0.79 15.43 -3.12
C GLU A 56 -0.95 15.95 -1.68
N VAL A 57 -1.13 17.26 -1.54
CA VAL A 57 -1.48 17.93 -0.28
C VAL A 57 -2.74 18.76 -0.48
N THR A 58 -3.65 18.78 0.50
CA THR A 58 -4.77 19.70 0.53
C THR A 58 -4.47 20.80 1.53
N ILE A 59 -4.60 22.03 1.09
CA ILE A 59 -4.43 23.22 1.94
C ILE A 59 -5.77 23.93 2.15
N GLU A 60 -6.00 24.42 3.35
CA GLU A 60 -7.05 25.40 3.64
C GLU A 60 -6.41 26.78 3.52
N VAL A 61 -6.88 27.58 2.58
CA VAL A 61 -6.30 28.91 2.24
C VAL A 61 -7.05 30.01 2.98
N GLN A 62 -6.32 30.99 3.46
CA GLN A 62 -6.89 32.14 4.16
C GLN A 62 -6.85 33.42 3.27
N GLY A 63 -7.92 34.19 3.31
CA GLY A 63 -7.98 35.48 2.62
C GLY A 63 -7.97 35.40 1.09
N GLN A 64 -7.26 36.32 0.43
CA GLN A 64 -7.12 36.39 -1.05
C GLN A 64 -6.07 35.45 -1.63
N ALA A 65 -5.48 34.62 -0.84
CA ALA A 65 -4.40 33.70 -1.27
C ALA A 65 -4.87 32.66 -2.29
N ALA A 66 -6.14 32.29 -2.30
CA ALA A 66 -6.70 31.37 -3.30
C ALA A 66 -6.58 31.94 -4.72
N GLU A 67 -6.92 33.20 -4.92
CA GLU A 67 -6.85 33.88 -6.24
C GLU A 67 -5.42 33.92 -6.78
N PHE A 68 -4.46 34.08 -5.89
CA PHE A 68 -3.05 34.09 -6.26
C PHE A 68 -2.57 32.71 -6.76
N LEU A 69 -2.92 31.64 -6.07
CA LEU A 69 -2.54 30.27 -6.43
C LEU A 69 -3.26 29.76 -7.68
N GLU A 70 -4.39 30.35 -8.03
CA GLU A 70 -5.15 30.06 -9.25
C GLU A 70 -4.71 30.89 -10.46
N SER A 71 -3.73 31.78 -10.29
CA SER A 71 -3.27 32.68 -11.35
C SER A 71 -2.67 31.88 -12.54
N PRO A 72 -3.03 32.22 -13.79
CA PRO A 72 -2.49 31.54 -14.97
C PRO A 72 -0.96 31.57 -15.03
N GLY A 73 -0.33 30.42 -15.29
CA GLY A 73 1.13 30.33 -15.47
C GLY A 73 1.96 30.23 -14.19
N ILE A 74 1.34 30.29 -13.00
CA ILE A 74 2.08 30.17 -11.74
C ILE A 74 2.72 28.79 -11.60
N ILE A 75 2.03 27.73 -12.01
CA ILE A 75 2.47 26.33 -11.87
C ILE A 75 3.81 26.08 -12.54
N GLU A 76 4.04 26.70 -13.69
CA GLU A 76 5.29 26.57 -14.46
C GLU A 76 6.51 27.06 -13.68
N GLN A 77 6.30 27.97 -12.72
CA GLN A 77 7.33 28.60 -11.91
C GLN A 77 7.54 27.89 -10.56
N LEU A 78 6.68 26.95 -10.19
CA LEU A 78 6.70 26.26 -8.90
C LEU A 78 7.56 25.00 -8.90
N GLY A 79 8.82 25.11 -9.31
CA GLY A 79 9.86 24.11 -9.06
C GLY A 79 10.39 24.20 -7.63
N LEU A 80 10.80 23.06 -7.04
CA LEU A 80 11.45 23.08 -5.73
C LEU A 80 12.79 23.80 -5.82
N HIS A 81 12.92 24.90 -5.10
CA HIS A 81 14.12 25.73 -5.08
C HIS A 81 15.08 25.34 -3.96
N TRP A 82 14.57 25.16 -2.75
CA TRP A 82 15.34 24.64 -1.64
C TRP A 82 14.47 23.81 -0.68
N THR A 83 15.09 22.90 0.01
CA THR A 83 14.48 22.13 1.10
C THR A 83 15.52 21.88 2.19
N ASP A 84 15.11 22.03 3.44
CA ASP A 84 15.93 21.73 4.61
C ASP A 84 15.11 20.99 5.68
N ARG A 85 15.66 20.92 6.89
CA ARG A 85 15.00 20.31 8.04
C ARG A 85 13.69 21.02 8.42
N TYR A 86 13.59 22.33 8.19
CA TYR A 86 12.54 23.19 8.73
C TYR A 86 11.42 23.48 7.71
N ALA A 87 11.80 23.69 6.45
CA ALA A 87 10.86 24.08 5.42
C ALA A 87 11.28 23.64 4.02
N THR A 88 10.36 23.74 3.07
CA THR A 88 10.56 23.48 1.65
C THR A 88 9.95 24.62 0.84
N ALA A 89 10.68 25.18 -0.12
CA ALA A 89 10.27 26.34 -0.91
C ALA A 89 10.20 26.02 -2.40
N PHE A 90 9.08 26.41 -3.03
CA PHE A 90 8.81 26.31 -4.45
C PHE A 90 8.79 27.70 -5.08
N GLY A 91 9.41 27.88 -6.21
CA GLY A 91 9.57 29.14 -6.91
C GLY A 91 10.94 29.27 -7.57
N PRO A 92 11.43 30.51 -7.89
CA PRO A 92 10.86 31.80 -7.56
C PRO A 92 9.77 32.27 -8.55
N PHE A 93 8.88 33.15 -8.08
CA PHE A 93 7.89 33.85 -8.88
C PHE A 93 7.68 35.28 -8.36
N PRO A 94 7.21 36.24 -9.21
CA PRO A 94 6.93 37.58 -8.76
C PRO A 94 5.62 37.64 -7.94
N SER A 95 5.62 38.40 -6.85
CA SER A 95 4.42 38.67 -6.05
C SER A 95 4.37 40.16 -5.66
N GLY A 96 3.25 40.56 -5.10
CA GLY A 96 3.06 41.92 -4.54
C GLY A 96 3.40 42.04 -3.05
N ILE A 97 4.14 41.05 -2.48
CA ILE A 97 4.43 41.02 -1.04
C ILE A 97 5.29 42.23 -0.67
N ARG A 98 5.05 42.77 0.52
CA ARG A 98 5.95 43.75 1.17
C ARG A 98 6.87 42.96 2.12
N PRO A 99 8.18 42.83 1.81
CA PRO A 99 9.10 42.10 2.68
C PRO A 99 9.23 42.78 4.05
N GLU A 100 9.19 41.98 5.11
CA GLU A 100 9.46 42.40 6.48
C GLU A 100 10.51 41.47 7.11
N ARG A 101 11.42 42.06 7.91
CA ARG A 101 12.51 41.34 8.61
C ARG A 101 12.17 41.05 10.05
N LYS A 102 11.06 40.34 10.28
CA LYS A 102 10.68 39.86 11.62
C LYS A 102 10.57 38.39 11.68
N PRO A 103 11.15 37.70 12.68
CA PRO A 103 10.94 36.30 12.87
C PRO A 103 9.51 36.02 13.28
N HIS A 104 8.88 35.06 12.60
CA HIS A 104 7.57 34.50 12.91
C HIS A 104 7.70 33.04 13.36
N LEU A 105 6.73 32.60 14.17
CA LEU A 105 6.65 31.21 14.60
C LEU A 105 5.68 30.47 13.66
N TYR A 106 6.21 29.49 12.94
CA TYR A 106 5.44 28.67 12.01
C TYR A 106 5.22 27.28 12.61
N ASP A 107 4.01 26.77 12.49
CA ASP A 107 3.70 25.40 12.85
C ASP A 107 3.88 24.46 11.64
N ARG A 108 4.01 23.16 11.91
CA ARG A 108 4.10 22.18 10.84
C ARG A 108 2.83 22.16 9.99
N GLY A 109 3.00 22.31 8.68
CA GLY A 109 1.91 22.35 7.72
C GLY A 109 1.45 23.75 7.35
N ASP A 110 2.02 24.80 7.97
CA ASP A 110 1.78 26.14 7.50
C ASP A 110 2.33 26.35 6.09
N VAL A 111 1.54 27.01 5.26
CA VAL A 111 1.87 27.39 3.89
C VAL A 111 2.08 28.89 3.88
N ILE A 112 3.28 29.29 3.47
CA ILE A 112 3.78 30.66 3.63
C ILE A 112 4.10 31.23 2.26
N LEU A 113 3.68 32.45 2.01
CA LEU A 113 4.15 33.26 0.89
C LEU A 113 5.30 34.13 1.40
N GLY A 114 6.53 33.77 1.06
CA GLY A 114 7.74 34.45 1.51
C GLY A 114 8.56 35.05 0.37
N CYS A 115 9.51 35.91 0.68
CA CYS A 115 10.43 36.52 -0.29
C CYS A 115 11.87 36.04 -0.08
N GLY A 116 12.52 35.60 -1.16
CA GLY A 116 13.95 35.31 -1.17
C GLY A 116 14.79 36.60 -1.17
N GLY A 117 15.59 36.82 -0.13
CA GLY A 117 16.43 37.99 -0.04
C GLY A 117 15.68 39.30 0.03
N TYR A 118 14.41 39.29 0.46
CA TYR A 118 13.53 40.45 0.56
C TYR A 118 13.20 41.13 -0.78
N GLU A 119 13.28 40.40 -1.88
CA GLU A 119 12.91 40.86 -3.21
C GLU A 119 11.50 40.36 -3.56
N PRO A 120 10.48 41.27 -3.76
CA PRO A 120 9.13 40.84 -4.15
C PRO A 120 9.07 40.11 -5.49
N ALA A 121 10.04 40.32 -6.37
CA ALA A 121 10.17 39.63 -7.63
C ALA A 121 10.64 38.15 -7.46
N ARG A 122 11.12 37.77 -6.30
CA ARG A 122 11.60 36.44 -5.95
C ARG A 122 10.85 35.87 -4.77
N SER A 123 9.58 35.71 -4.94
CA SER A 123 8.70 35.08 -3.93
C SER A 123 8.70 33.56 -4.05
N TYR A 124 8.36 32.92 -2.96
CA TYR A 124 8.32 31.46 -2.86
C TYR A 124 7.06 31.03 -2.11
N LEU A 125 6.50 29.92 -2.53
CA LEU A 125 5.53 29.17 -1.77
C LEU A 125 6.31 28.21 -0.84
N ILE A 126 6.23 28.44 0.47
CA ILE A 126 7.05 27.74 1.47
C ILE A 126 6.13 26.88 2.34
N PHE A 127 6.49 25.60 2.47
CA PHE A 127 5.80 24.64 3.32
C PHE A 127 6.63 24.39 4.58
N SER A 128 6.06 24.67 5.76
CA SER A 128 6.70 24.40 7.04
C SER A 128 6.68 22.89 7.36
N ARG A 129 7.84 22.29 7.55
CA ARG A 129 8.01 20.85 7.80
C ARG A 129 7.97 20.48 9.27
N VAL A 130 8.42 21.39 10.13
CA VAL A 130 8.40 21.25 11.59
C VAL A 130 8.11 22.61 12.21
N ARG A 131 7.68 22.64 13.47
CA ARG A 131 7.54 23.90 14.20
C ARG A 131 8.89 24.58 14.32
N HIS A 132 8.99 25.83 13.85
CA HIS A 132 10.22 26.61 13.87
C HIS A 132 9.95 28.11 13.84
N SER A 133 10.92 28.90 14.28
CA SER A 133 10.91 30.34 14.09
C SER A 133 11.87 30.71 12.97
N ALA A 134 11.40 31.47 12.00
CA ALA A 134 12.21 31.92 10.86
C ALA A 134 11.73 33.28 10.36
N ASP A 135 12.61 33.94 9.62
CA ASP A 135 12.33 35.12 8.85
C ASP A 135 12.32 34.72 7.37
N HIS A 136 11.13 34.46 6.83
CA HIS A 136 10.94 34.10 5.43
C HIS A 136 10.72 35.34 4.54
N GLY A 137 10.99 36.56 5.05
CA GLY A 137 10.78 37.79 4.31
C GLY A 137 9.32 38.03 3.94
N ALA A 138 8.42 37.55 4.76
CA ALA A 138 6.96 37.73 4.61
C ALA A 138 6.49 39.09 5.08
N ASP A 139 5.21 39.36 4.98
CA ASP A 139 4.56 40.58 5.50
C ASP A 139 4.42 40.56 7.04
N GLU A 140 3.75 41.60 7.59
CA GLU A 140 3.53 41.75 9.03
C GLU A 140 2.81 40.56 9.68
N THR A 141 2.10 39.77 8.90
CA THR A 141 1.36 38.57 9.37
C THR A 141 2.18 37.31 9.33
N GLY A 142 3.44 37.39 8.90
CA GLY A 142 4.30 36.21 8.69
C GLY A 142 4.08 35.50 7.34
N GLY A 143 3.21 36.06 6.49
CA GLY A 143 2.91 35.52 5.18
C GLY A 143 2.17 34.19 5.18
N ILE A 144 1.61 33.77 6.31
CA ILE A 144 0.84 32.51 6.36
C ILE A 144 -0.41 32.70 5.52
N MET A 145 -0.48 31.98 4.40
CA MET A 145 -1.59 32.02 3.46
C MET A 145 -2.53 30.82 3.59
N GLY A 146 -2.17 29.84 4.38
CA GLY A 146 -2.98 28.65 4.63
C GLY A 146 -2.28 27.60 5.45
N THR A 147 -2.99 26.48 5.66
CA THR A 147 -2.46 25.35 6.43
C THR A 147 -2.83 24.04 5.72
N ILE A 148 -1.93 23.08 5.72
CA ILE A 148 -2.18 21.75 5.17
C ILE A 148 -3.18 21.02 6.07
N VAL A 149 -4.32 20.66 5.51
CA VAL A 149 -5.38 19.89 6.19
C VAL A 149 -5.30 18.39 5.86
N SER A 150 -4.71 18.01 4.72
CA SER A 150 -4.50 16.62 4.32
C SER A 150 -3.16 16.47 3.58
N GLY A 151 -2.58 15.26 3.64
CA GLY A 151 -1.33 14.96 2.93
C GLY A 151 -0.05 15.48 3.59
N ARG A 152 -0.05 15.84 4.89
CA ARG A 152 1.14 16.40 5.60
C ARG A 152 2.39 15.53 5.50
N ALA A 153 2.23 14.23 5.25
CA ALA A 153 3.38 13.32 5.11
C ALA A 153 4.18 13.54 3.82
N VAL A 154 3.60 14.19 2.82
CA VAL A 154 4.30 14.57 1.57
C VAL A 154 5.44 15.55 1.87
N LEU A 155 5.31 16.38 2.93
CA LEU A 155 6.36 17.31 3.36
C LEU A 155 7.69 16.62 3.66
N ASP A 156 7.68 15.39 4.15
CA ASP A 156 8.89 14.64 4.50
C ASP A 156 9.56 13.99 3.28
N ARG A 157 8.87 13.98 2.14
CA ARG A 157 9.29 13.33 0.90
C ARG A 157 9.88 14.27 -0.13
N PHE A 158 9.69 15.57 0.02
CA PHE A 158 10.23 16.55 -0.92
C PHE A 158 11.75 16.43 -1.06
N ALA A 159 12.20 16.32 -2.30
CA ALA A 159 13.59 16.16 -2.69
C ALA A 159 13.93 17.12 -3.85
N SER A 160 15.20 17.31 -4.12
CA SER A 160 15.67 18.12 -5.24
C SER A 160 15.09 17.59 -6.56
N GLY A 161 14.56 18.49 -7.38
CA GLY A 161 13.90 18.16 -8.65
C GLY A 161 12.37 18.06 -8.56
N ASP A 162 11.80 18.03 -7.36
CA ASP A 162 10.35 18.05 -7.22
C ASP A 162 9.74 19.36 -7.70
N ARG A 163 8.48 19.29 -8.09
CA ARG A 163 7.72 20.44 -8.59
C ARG A 163 6.24 20.29 -8.26
N ILE A 164 5.55 21.41 -8.15
CA ILE A 164 4.10 21.43 -8.14
C ILE A 164 3.63 21.33 -9.59
N THR A 165 2.76 20.36 -9.85
CA THR A 165 2.27 20.05 -11.20
C THR A 165 0.84 20.50 -11.43
N LYS A 166 0.05 20.68 -10.35
CA LYS A 166 -1.35 21.05 -10.44
C LYS A 166 -1.81 21.73 -9.14
N ILE A 167 -2.66 22.74 -9.26
CA ILE A 167 -3.37 23.38 -8.15
C ILE A 167 -4.82 23.48 -8.55
N GLU A 168 -5.73 22.94 -7.76
CA GLU A 168 -7.16 22.95 -8.04
C GLU A 168 -7.97 23.27 -6.79
N PRO A 169 -9.09 24.00 -6.94
CA PRO A 169 -10.03 24.17 -5.83
C PRO A 169 -10.57 22.80 -5.38
N VAL A 170 -10.48 22.54 -4.08
CA VAL A 170 -11.12 21.39 -3.46
C VAL A 170 -12.41 21.84 -2.81
N ILE A 171 -13.46 21.08 -3.05
CA ILE A 171 -14.70 21.28 -2.32
C ILE A 171 -14.46 20.89 -0.87
N SER A 172 -14.65 21.84 0.01
CA SER A 172 -14.24 21.75 1.41
C SER A 172 -14.81 20.54 2.15
N TRP A 173 -13.93 19.86 2.88
CA TRP A 173 -14.20 18.82 3.85
C TRP A 173 -14.95 19.27 5.12
N ALA A 174 -15.45 20.50 5.18
CA ALA A 174 -16.05 21.08 6.38
C ALA A 174 -17.28 20.28 6.88
N ASP A 175 -17.88 19.44 6.04
CA ASP A 175 -18.99 18.54 6.43
C ASP A 175 -18.74 17.09 6.01
N THR A 176 -17.78 16.43 6.68
CA THR A 176 -17.54 14.98 6.51
C THR A 176 -18.72 14.14 7.00
N SER A 177 -19.69 14.72 7.73
CA SER A 177 -20.88 14.03 8.21
C SER A 177 -21.75 13.49 7.07
N ARG A 178 -21.63 14.06 5.87
CA ARG A 178 -22.35 13.64 4.65
C ARG A 178 -21.50 12.79 3.68
N SER A 179 -20.21 12.61 3.98
CA SER A 179 -19.30 11.82 3.18
C SER A 179 -19.28 10.38 3.69
N PHE A 180 -19.19 9.41 2.80
CA PHE A 180 -19.29 8.00 3.15
C PHE A 180 -18.65 7.10 2.08
N THR A 181 -18.39 5.86 2.45
CA THR A 181 -18.03 4.79 1.53
C THR A 181 -19.29 4.05 1.05
N THR A 182 -19.32 3.62 -0.20
CA THR A 182 -20.46 2.87 -0.76
C THR A 182 -20.04 1.91 -1.85
N THR A 183 -20.76 0.80 -1.97
CA THR A 183 -20.77 -0.12 -3.11
C THR A 183 -22.03 0.05 -3.97
N ASP A 184 -22.94 0.97 -3.59
CA ASP A 184 -24.19 1.20 -4.33
C ASP A 184 -23.92 1.99 -5.61
N MET A 185 -23.82 1.27 -6.71
CA MET A 185 -23.63 1.85 -8.04
C MET A 185 -24.85 2.58 -8.59
N SER A 186 -26.02 2.45 -7.95
CA SER A 186 -27.24 3.19 -8.32
C SER A 186 -27.30 4.60 -7.76
N LEU A 187 -26.33 4.99 -6.92
CA LEU A 187 -26.26 6.31 -6.31
C LEU A 187 -26.31 7.42 -7.38
N LEU A 188 -27.25 8.33 -7.24
CA LEU A 188 -27.37 9.52 -8.08
C LEU A 188 -26.25 10.52 -7.77
N LEU A 189 -25.67 11.08 -8.81
CA LEU A 189 -24.59 12.04 -8.71
C LEU A 189 -25.13 13.46 -8.62
N GLU A 190 -24.55 14.24 -7.72
CA GLU A 190 -24.90 15.65 -7.47
C GLU A 190 -23.74 16.55 -7.93
N ASP A 191 -24.05 17.79 -8.28
CA ASP A 191 -23.04 18.77 -8.68
C ASP A 191 -22.00 18.99 -7.59
N GLY A 192 -20.72 18.98 -7.96
CA GLY A 192 -19.61 19.18 -7.04
C GLY A 192 -19.22 17.95 -6.22
N MET A 193 -19.79 16.76 -6.44
CA MET A 193 -19.32 15.55 -5.77
C MET A 193 -17.90 15.17 -6.19
N GLN A 194 -17.13 14.68 -5.21
CA GLN A 194 -15.87 13.99 -5.48
C GLN A 194 -16.03 12.51 -5.20
N ILE A 195 -15.47 11.70 -6.08
CA ILE A 195 -15.51 10.24 -6.03
C ILE A 195 -14.08 9.74 -6.02
N VAL A 196 -13.72 8.96 -5.01
CA VAL A 196 -12.40 8.34 -4.92
C VAL A 196 -12.57 6.83 -5.04
N THR A 197 -12.02 6.26 -6.11
CA THR A 197 -12.26 4.86 -6.48
C THR A 197 -11.14 3.94 -6.02
N ARG A 198 -9.93 4.47 -5.80
CA ARG A 198 -8.74 3.68 -5.45
C ARG A 198 -7.78 4.47 -4.58
N MET A 199 -6.97 3.73 -3.85
CA MET A 199 -5.86 4.28 -3.07
C MET A 199 -4.54 3.93 -3.74
N LYS A 200 -3.61 4.89 -3.76
CA LYS A 200 -2.24 4.64 -4.22
C LYS A 200 -1.27 4.76 -3.03
N ILE A 201 -0.44 3.73 -2.84
CA ILE A 201 0.58 3.66 -1.81
C ILE A 201 1.95 3.64 -2.46
N MET A 202 2.86 4.45 -1.95
CA MET A 202 4.28 4.38 -2.29
C MET A 202 5.01 3.66 -1.17
N ALA A 203 5.76 2.62 -1.51
CA ALA A 203 6.52 1.86 -0.52
C ALA A 203 7.65 2.68 0.10
N GLN A 204 7.90 2.46 1.38
CA GLN A 204 9.04 3.05 2.08
C GLN A 204 10.35 2.57 1.45
N GLY A 205 11.25 3.50 1.17
CA GLY A 205 12.54 3.21 0.53
C GLY A 205 12.49 3.18 -0.99
N TYR A 206 11.32 3.31 -1.62
CA TYR A 206 11.20 3.39 -3.08
C TYR A 206 10.93 4.82 -3.55
N THR A 207 11.80 5.29 -4.43
CA THR A 207 11.53 6.42 -5.33
C THR A 207 12.09 6.06 -6.72
N PRO A 208 11.60 6.67 -7.81
CA PRO A 208 12.11 6.39 -9.16
C PRO A 208 13.64 6.50 -9.29
N ASP A 209 14.25 7.40 -8.54
CA ASP A 209 15.68 7.71 -8.65
C ASP A 209 16.53 7.02 -7.58
N LYS A 210 15.94 6.57 -6.50
CA LYS A 210 16.67 6.01 -5.36
C LYS A 210 15.89 4.93 -4.65
N ILE A 211 16.55 3.81 -4.40
CA ILE A 211 16.00 2.70 -3.62
C ILE A 211 16.85 2.50 -2.38
N THR A 212 16.20 2.31 -1.22
CA THR A 212 16.83 1.92 0.04
C THR A 212 16.10 0.69 0.59
N THR A 213 16.84 -0.16 1.29
CA THR A 213 16.36 -1.48 1.73
C THR A 213 16.19 -1.60 3.23
N GLU A 214 16.18 -0.47 3.95
CA GLU A 214 16.07 -0.42 5.43
C GLU A 214 14.75 -1.01 5.97
N ALA A 215 13.76 -1.19 5.12
CA ALA A 215 12.45 -1.74 5.45
C ALA A 215 12.06 -2.89 4.50
N ALA A 216 13.03 -3.53 3.84
CA ALA A 216 12.76 -4.44 2.72
C ALA A 216 11.85 -5.62 3.10
N GLY A 217 12.09 -6.25 4.24
CA GLY A 217 11.27 -7.39 4.69
C GLY A 217 9.85 -6.97 5.08
N SER A 218 9.70 -5.87 5.81
CA SER A 218 8.37 -5.36 6.18
C SER A 218 7.59 -4.83 4.96
N VAL A 219 8.29 -4.23 3.99
CA VAL A 219 7.70 -3.79 2.72
C VAL A 219 7.24 -4.99 1.90
N GLU A 220 8.06 -6.05 1.82
CA GLU A 220 7.69 -7.28 1.10
C GLU A 220 6.39 -7.88 1.66
N HIS A 221 6.24 -7.94 2.98
CA HIS A 221 5.00 -8.38 3.62
C HIS A 221 3.80 -7.49 3.28
N MET A 222 3.97 -6.16 3.25
CA MET A 222 2.91 -5.24 2.79
C MET A 222 2.55 -5.50 1.32
N LEU A 223 3.56 -5.67 0.45
CA LEU A 223 3.33 -5.95 -0.97
C LEU A 223 2.60 -7.27 -1.17
N LEU A 224 2.95 -8.30 -0.40
CA LEU A 224 2.26 -9.59 -0.37
C LEU A 224 0.80 -9.43 0.06
N THR A 225 0.56 -8.75 1.19
CA THR A 225 -0.79 -8.52 1.71
C THR A 225 -1.69 -7.81 0.71
N LEU A 226 -1.15 -6.83 -0.03
CA LEU A 226 -1.90 -6.00 -0.97
C LEU A 226 -1.78 -6.44 -2.43
N GLN A 227 -1.18 -7.60 -2.71
CA GLN A 227 -0.95 -8.07 -4.09
C GLN A 227 -2.22 -8.32 -4.90
N SER A 228 -3.34 -8.62 -4.22
CA SER A 228 -4.66 -8.75 -4.84
C SER A 228 -5.21 -7.44 -5.41
N GLY A 229 -4.57 -6.30 -5.10
CA GLY A 229 -5.08 -4.97 -5.44
C GLY A 229 -6.25 -4.52 -4.55
N LYS A 230 -6.51 -5.21 -3.43
CA LYS A 230 -7.58 -4.91 -2.49
C LYS A 230 -7.04 -4.70 -1.08
N TYR A 231 -7.65 -3.80 -0.33
CA TYR A 231 -7.45 -3.63 1.10
C TYR A 231 -8.76 -3.96 1.81
N THR A 232 -8.73 -4.90 2.75
CA THR A 232 -9.90 -5.34 3.51
C THR A 232 -9.84 -4.77 4.92
N VAL A 233 -10.83 -3.97 5.29
CA VAL A 233 -10.90 -3.32 6.59
C VAL A 233 -11.43 -4.29 7.64
N GLY A 234 -10.53 -5.02 8.30
CA GLY A 234 -10.89 -5.90 9.42
C GLY A 234 -11.19 -5.14 10.71
N ARG A 235 -10.64 -3.93 10.84
CA ARG A 235 -10.90 -3.03 11.98
C ARG A 235 -10.76 -1.57 11.57
N ALA A 236 -11.67 -0.73 12.05
CA ALA A 236 -11.64 0.71 11.85
C ALA A 236 -11.67 1.44 13.21
N THR A 237 -10.74 2.39 13.43
CA THR A 237 -10.65 3.22 14.63
C THR A 237 -10.55 4.69 14.25
N SER A 238 -10.60 5.61 15.20
CA SER A 238 -10.39 7.03 14.92
C SER A 238 -8.99 7.36 14.38
N THR A 239 -7.98 6.53 14.67
CA THR A 239 -6.59 6.79 14.30
C THR A 239 -6.07 5.96 13.13
N HIS A 240 -6.67 4.82 12.84
CA HIS A 240 -6.20 3.91 11.78
C HIS A 240 -7.30 2.94 11.32
N ILE A 241 -7.06 2.35 10.16
CA ILE A 241 -7.70 1.13 9.69
C ILE A 241 -6.67 0.01 9.65
N LEU A 242 -7.13 -1.24 9.73
CA LEU A 242 -6.31 -2.44 9.82
C LEU A 242 -6.83 -3.50 8.85
N ASP A 243 -5.94 -3.96 7.98
CA ASP A 243 -6.09 -5.23 7.27
C ASP A 243 -5.29 -6.31 7.99
N GLN A 244 -5.94 -7.42 8.32
CA GLN A 244 -5.35 -8.49 9.10
C GLN A 244 -5.46 -9.87 8.45
N HIS A 245 -5.82 -9.95 7.16
CA HIS A 245 -6.02 -11.26 6.53
C HIS A 245 -4.72 -12.08 6.41
N MET A 246 -3.56 -11.42 6.35
CA MET A 246 -2.25 -12.07 6.39
C MET A 246 -1.60 -12.03 7.78
N ALA A 247 -2.33 -11.62 8.83
CA ALA A 247 -1.77 -11.57 10.17
C ALA A 247 -1.45 -12.96 10.74
N GLY A 248 -0.25 -13.13 11.28
CA GLY A 248 0.22 -14.39 11.87
C GLY A 248 0.61 -15.46 10.88
N THR A 249 0.68 -15.16 9.58
CA THR A 249 1.14 -16.12 8.57
C THR A 249 2.66 -16.28 8.56
N GLU A 250 3.39 -15.22 8.92
CA GLU A 250 4.85 -15.19 8.99
C GLU A 250 5.36 -14.21 10.04
N ASP A 251 6.63 -14.35 10.42
CA ASP A 251 7.33 -13.41 11.28
C ASP A 251 7.75 -12.19 10.47
N VAL A 252 7.32 -11.00 10.91
CA VAL A 252 7.67 -9.74 10.27
C VAL A 252 8.84 -9.08 10.99
N PRO A 253 9.89 -8.66 10.28
CA PRO A 253 11.04 -8.04 10.91
C PRO A 253 10.72 -6.66 11.50
N LYS A 254 11.42 -6.32 12.59
CA LYS A 254 11.33 -4.99 13.23
C LYS A 254 12.34 -4.05 12.58
N GLU A 255 11.90 -3.35 11.55
CA GLU A 255 12.77 -2.52 10.73
C GLU A 255 12.52 -1.02 10.97
N PHE A 256 12.22 -0.28 9.93
CA PHE A 256 12.17 1.16 9.88
C PHE A 256 11.10 1.79 10.78
N ARG A 257 11.48 2.63 11.74
CA ARG A 257 10.59 3.25 12.74
C ARG A 257 10.59 4.76 12.61
N ARG A 258 9.39 5.32 12.53
CA ARG A 258 9.17 6.78 12.55
C ARG A 258 7.82 7.11 13.20
N PRO A 259 7.55 8.37 13.55
CA PRO A 259 6.20 8.82 13.88
C PRO A 259 5.25 8.48 12.74
N ARG A 260 4.09 7.95 13.10
CA ARG A 260 3.06 7.55 12.13
C ARG A 260 2.13 8.72 11.92
N ARG A 261 2.21 9.31 10.75
CA ARG A 261 1.39 10.45 10.35
C ARG A 261 0.19 10.00 9.55
N GLU A 262 -0.75 10.90 9.31
CA GLU A 262 -1.84 10.65 8.39
C GLU A 262 -1.31 10.10 7.05
N GLY A 263 -1.93 9.04 6.56
CA GLY A 263 -1.52 8.33 5.35
C GLY A 263 -0.31 7.40 5.51
N THR A 264 0.38 7.37 6.66
CA THR A 264 1.44 6.41 6.88
C THR A 264 0.90 4.99 6.85
N VAL A 265 1.59 4.10 6.13
CA VAL A 265 1.31 2.66 6.11
C VAL A 265 2.37 1.95 6.95
N THR A 266 1.94 1.03 7.81
CA THR A 266 2.85 0.23 8.63
C THR A 266 2.45 -1.23 8.65
N VAL A 267 3.43 -2.11 8.85
CA VAL A 267 3.20 -3.51 9.22
C VAL A 267 3.53 -3.68 10.70
N ARG A 268 2.69 -4.42 11.40
CA ARG A 268 2.95 -4.74 12.81
C ARG A 268 3.90 -5.93 12.90
N ALA A 269 5.00 -5.76 13.63
CA ALA A 269 6.08 -6.72 13.74
C ALA A 269 6.14 -7.41 15.11
N ALA A 270 5.08 -7.43 15.87
CA ALA A 270 4.95 -8.22 17.10
C ALA A 270 3.55 -8.23 17.68
N GLY A 271 3.20 -9.31 18.36
CA GLY A 271 1.99 -9.45 19.17
C GLY A 271 0.79 -9.97 18.37
N LYS A 272 -0.41 -9.84 18.91
CA LYS A 272 -1.62 -10.56 18.48
C LYS A 272 -2.05 -10.32 17.02
N THR A 273 -1.66 -9.18 16.44
CA THR A 273 -1.94 -8.84 15.03
C THR A 273 -0.63 -8.60 14.27
N GLU A 274 0.40 -9.40 14.56
CA GLU A 274 1.64 -9.42 13.81
C GLU A 274 1.35 -9.74 12.33
N GLY A 275 1.98 -9.01 11.41
CA GLY A 275 1.67 -9.10 9.99
C GLY A 275 0.48 -8.20 9.55
N GLY A 276 -0.30 -7.63 10.48
CA GLY A 276 -1.38 -6.72 10.10
C GLY A 276 -0.86 -5.43 9.45
N VAL A 277 -1.51 -5.02 8.35
CA VAL A 277 -1.20 -3.78 7.62
C VAL A 277 -2.11 -2.65 8.09
N TYR A 278 -1.52 -1.58 8.59
CA TYR A 278 -2.22 -0.42 9.15
C TYR A 278 -2.09 0.79 8.24
N ILE A 279 -3.17 1.51 8.01
CA ILE A 279 -3.17 2.83 7.37
C ILE A 279 -3.67 3.86 8.38
N TYR A 280 -2.86 4.89 8.65
CA TYR A 280 -3.18 5.89 9.68
C TYR A 280 -4.04 7.01 9.13
N ARG A 281 -5.10 7.35 9.89
CA ARG A 281 -6.05 8.45 9.62
C ARG A 281 -5.65 9.75 10.32
N ALA A 282 -4.81 9.64 11.34
CA ALA A 282 -4.36 10.75 12.17
C ALA A 282 -2.92 10.52 12.64
N ASP A 283 -2.26 11.59 13.05
CA ASP A 283 -0.90 11.55 13.57
C ASP A 283 -0.85 10.84 14.93
N VAL A 284 0.03 9.86 15.06
CA VAL A 284 0.32 9.15 16.30
C VAL A 284 1.83 8.97 16.50
N PRO A 285 2.32 8.88 17.74
CA PRO A 285 3.74 8.66 18.00
C PRO A 285 4.31 7.39 17.38
N SER A 286 5.63 7.30 17.24
CA SER A 286 6.31 6.07 16.81
C SER A 286 6.03 4.91 17.77
N SER A 287 6.11 3.68 17.25
CA SER A 287 5.91 2.45 18.04
C SER A 287 7.06 1.48 17.83
N LEU A 288 7.38 0.73 18.87
CA LEU A 288 8.43 -0.30 18.83
C LEU A 288 8.02 -1.56 18.06
N VAL A 289 6.70 -1.71 17.84
CA VAL A 289 6.12 -2.91 17.21
C VAL A 289 5.52 -2.62 15.82
N HIS A 290 5.82 -1.46 15.24
CA HIS A 290 5.37 -1.12 13.89
C HIS A 290 6.57 -0.68 13.04
N SER A 291 6.77 -1.34 11.92
CA SER A 291 7.67 -0.90 10.85
C SER A 291 6.88 -0.01 9.87
N VAL A 292 7.41 1.16 9.53
CA VAL A 292 6.82 2.00 8.48
C VAL A 292 7.19 1.40 7.13
N THR A 293 6.18 1.04 6.35
CA THR A 293 6.33 0.32 5.08
C THR A 293 5.90 1.13 3.86
N GLY A 294 5.20 2.24 4.06
CA GLY A 294 4.77 3.08 2.95
C GLY A 294 4.02 4.32 3.37
N GLN A 295 3.59 5.06 2.35
CA GLN A 295 2.81 6.27 2.45
C GLN A 295 1.70 6.26 1.41
N VAL A 296 0.48 6.55 1.82
CA VAL A 296 -0.61 6.86 0.90
C VAL A 296 -0.29 8.17 0.18
N VAL A 297 -0.25 8.12 -1.14
CA VAL A 297 0.05 9.28 -1.98
C VAL A 297 -1.18 9.82 -2.69
N GLN A 298 -2.24 9.02 -2.78
CA GLN A 298 -3.54 9.40 -3.34
C GLN A 298 -4.64 8.54 -2.71
N GLY A 299 -5.84 9.10 -2.52
CA GLY A 299 -7.02 8.35 -2.08
C GLY A 299 -7.09 8.08 -0.58
N ILE A 300 -6.47 8.91 0.27
CA ILE A 300 -6.54 8.79 1.75
C ILE A 300 -7.98 8.85 2.27
N GLU A 301 -8.89 9.43 1.50
CA GLU A 301 -10.31 9.55 1.76
C GLU A 301 -10.96 8.19 1.99
N LEU A 302 -10.58 7.20 1.19
CA LEU A 302 -11.03 5.82 1.40
C LEU A 302 -10.70 5.36 2.82
N ALA A 303 -9.45 5.56 3.28
CA ALA A 303 -9.10 5.21 4.63
C ALA A 303 -9.86 6.03 5.68
N LYS A 304 -10.05 7.34 5.46
CA LYS A 304 -10.74 8.23 6.41
C LYS A 304 -12.20 7.88 6.61
N LEU A 305 -12.89 7.49 5.55
CA LEU A 305 -14.33 7.21 5.55
C LEU A 305 -14.64 5.72 5.75
N ALA A 306 -13.68 4.83 5.55
CA ALA A 306 -13.88 3.39 5.64
C ALA A 306 -14.43 2.94 6.98
N ARG A 307 -15.29 1.93 6.94
CA ARG A 307 -15.87 1.22 8.08
C ARG A 307 -15.33 -0.20 8.15
N GLU A 308 -15.56 -0.88 9.23
CA GLU A 308 -15.26 -2.32 9.33
C GLU A 308 -16.01 -3.08 8.23
N HIS A 309 -15.33 -4.01 7.60
CA HIS A 309 -15.75 -4.83 6.45
C HIS A 309 -15.78 -4.11 5.10
N ASP A 310 -15.45 -2.84 5.01
CA ASP A 310 -15.23 -2.20 3.71
C ASP A 310 -14.03 -2.84 2.99
N ILE A 311 -14.16 -2.99 1.67
CA ILE A 311 -13.07 -3.41 0.78
C ILE A 311 -12.91 -2.30 -0.24
N PHE A 312 -11.69 -1.87 -0.51
CA PHE A 312 -11.44 -0.88 -1.55
C PHE A 312 -10.19 -1.20 -2.38
N ALA A 313 -10.18 -0.69 -3.60
CA ALA A 313 -9.07 -0.90 -4.51
C ALA A 313 -7.81 -0.16 -4.03
N VAL A 314 -6.67 -0.85 -4.07
CA VAL A 314 -5.36 -0.30 -3.71
C VAL A 314 -4.32 -0.66 -4.76
N SER A 315 -3.40 0.25 -5.01
CA SER A 315 -2.19 -0.02 -5.79
C SER A 315 -0.97 0.38 -4.99
N VAL A 316 0.08 -0.42 -5.08
CA VAL A 316 1.35 -0.15 -4.39
C VAL A 316 2.46 -0.02 -5.42
N GLU A 317 3.30 0.99 -5.26
CA GLU A 317 4.53 1.14 -6.02
C GLU A 317 5.75 0.99 -5.10
N PRO A 318 6.71 0.14 -5.51
CA PRO A 318 6.73 -0.70 -6.71
C PRO A 318 5.78 -1.89 -6.57
N ALA A 319 5.34 -2.46 -7.70
CA ALA A 319 4.64 -3.74 -7.67
C ALA A 319 5.63 -4.85 -7.26
N ARG A 320 5.14 -5.84 -6.51
CA ARG A 320 5.91 -6.99 -6.02
C ARG A 320 6.64 -7.72 -7.15
N ILE A 321 7.87 -8.13 -6.89
CA ILE A 321 8.65 -9.01 -7.77
C ILE A 321 8.80 -10.35 -7.07
N ASP A 322 7.89 -11.26 -7.39
CA ASP A 322 7.93 -12.66 -6.98
C ASP A 322 7.99 -13.53 -8.24
N LEU A 323 9.08 -14.25 -8.39
CA LEU A 323 9.34 -15.10 -9.55
C LEU A 323 9.10 -16.58 -9.26
N LEU A 324 8.86 -16.95 -8.00
CA LEU A 324 8.65 -18.35 -7.61
C LEU A 324 7.38 -18.89 -8.29
N GLY A 325 7.47 -20.10 -8.80
CA GLY A 325 6.37 -20.75 -9.51
C GLY A 325 6.23 -20.34 -10.99
N LEU A 326 6.93 -19.30 -11.42
CA LEU A 326 6.86 -18.87 -12.83
C LEU A 326 7.77 -19.70 -13.74
N PRO A 327 7.36 -19.92 -15.00
CA PRO A 327 8.27 -20.37 -16.03
C PRO A 327 9.40 -19.37 -16.24
N PHE A 328 10.62 -19.85 -16.49
CA PHE A 328 11.81 -19.00 -16.64
C PHE A 328 11.62 -17.91 -17.72
N ALA A 329 10.96 -18.24 -18.83
CA ALA A 329 10.66 -17.26 -19.89
C ALA A 329 9.81 -16.09 -19.36
N LYS A 330 8.80 -16.36 -18.54
CA LYS A 330 7.92 -15.34 -17.96
C LYS A 330 8.66 -14.45 -16.98
N ALA A 331 9.49 -15.04 -16.13
CA ALA A 331 10.35 -14.30 -15.21
C ALA A 331 11.32 -13.37 -15.96
N GLN A 332 11.87 -13.83 -17.09
CA GLN A 332 12.75 -13.01 -17.93
C GLN A 332 12.03 -11.79 -18.50
N GLU A 333 10.77 -11.93 -18.94
CA GLU A 333 9.94 -10.79 -19.37
C GLU A 333 9.75 -9.77 -18.25
N ILE A 334 9.38 -10.24 -17.04
CA ILE A 334 9.16 -9.38 -15.86
C ILE A 334 10.46 -8.63 -15.50
N CYS A 335 11.58 -9.34 -15.41
CA CYS A 335 12.87 -8.74 -15.06
C CYS A 335 13.32 -7.72 -16.12
N THR A 336 13.17 -8.04 -17.41
CA THR A 336 13.49 -7.12 -18.51
C THR A 336 12.66 -5.85 -18.43
N ALA A 337 11.35 -5.95 -18.21
CA ALA A 337 10.46 -4.80 -18.08
C ALA A 337 10.79 -3.91 -16.86
N ARG A 338 11.47 -4.47 -15.85
CA ARG A 338 11.89 -3.76 -14.62
C ARG A 338 13.37 -3.31 -14.65
N GLY A 339 14.11 -3.60 -15.74
CA GLY A 339 15.55 -3.30 -15.82
C GLY A 339 16.39 -4.11 -14.82
N VAL A 340 15.96 -5.33 -14.47
CA VAL A 340 16.62 -6.27 -13.54
C VAL A 340 17.32 -7.35 -14.35
N ALA A 341 18.58 -7.62 -14.05
CA ALA A 341 19.33 -8.72 -14.65
C ALA A 341 18.93 -10.05 -14.01
N LEU A 342 18.43 -11.00 -14.79
CA LEU A 342 18.08 -12.34 -14.34
C LEU A 342 19.22 -13.33 -14.62
N THR A 343 19.69 -14.03 -13.58
CA THR A 343 20.67 -15.12 -13.69
C THR A 343 20.09 -16.42 -13.16
N SER A 344 20.43 -17.53 -13.78
CA SER A 344 19.90 -18.84 -13.43
C SER A 344 20.97 -19.93 -13.54
N ASP A 345 20.80 -20.99 -12.77
CA ASP A 345 21.57 -22.25 -12.89
C ASP A 345 21.38 -22.91 -14.27
N LYS A 346 20.18 -22.80 -14.84
CA LYS A 346 19.82 -23.32 -16.17
C LYS A 346 18.83 -22.38 -16.87
N GLN A 347 19.16 -22.01 -18.11
CA GLN A 347 18.37 -21.08 -18.92
C GLN A 347 17.45 -21.81 -19.91
N ASP A 348 16.60 -22.68 -19.40
CA ASP A 348 15.58 -23.35 -20.20
C ASP A 348 14.23 -22.68 -19.96
N ALA A 349 13.59 -22.21 -21.01
CA ALA A 349 12.36 -21.42 -20.99
C ALA A 349 11.20 -22.07 -20.26
N THR A 350 11.15 -23.39 -20.24
CA THR A 350 10.06 -24.21 -19.67
C THR A 350 10.26 -24.56 -18.20
N ARG A 351 11.45 -24.35 -17.66
CA ARG A 351 11.75 -24.67 -16.26
C ARG A 351 11.04 -23.71 -15.31
N ILE A 352 10.62 -24.22 -14.19
CA ILE A 352 9.92 -23.47 -13.15
C ILE A 352 10.93 -22.95 -12.12
N ILE A 353 10.80 -21.70 -11.74
CA ILE A 353 11.62 -21.07 -10.71
C ILE A 353 11.19 -21.60 -9.34
N VAL A 354 12.15 -22.09 -8.56
CA VAL A 354 11.92 -22.66 -7.22
C VAL A 354 12.64 -21.91 -6.12
N SER A 355 13.56 -21.02 -6.45
CA SER A 355 14.15 -20.07 -5.47
C SER A 355 14.56 -18.78 -6.15
N GLN A 356 14.58 -17.70 -5.38
CA GLN A 356 14.94 -16.36 -5.80
C GLN A 356 15.86 -15.73 -4.74
N GLU A 357 16.91 -15.06 -5.17
CA GLU A 357 17.84 -14.33 -4.31
C GLU A 357 18.30 -13.03 -5.04
N PRO A 358 18.12 -11.85 -4.42
CA PRO A 358 17.47 -11.62 -3.12
C PRO A 358 15.97 -11.92 -3.13
N GLY A 359 15.41 -12.18 -1.94
CA GLY A 359 14.02 -12.57 -1.75
C GLY A 359 13.02 -11.42 -1.71
N THR A 360 13.46 -10.17 -1.54
CA THR A 360 12.56 -9.01 -1.42
C THR A 360 12.59 -8.14 -2.67
N THR A 361 11.45 -7.55 -2.99
CA THR A 361 11.30 -6.64 -4.13
C THR A 361 12.26 -5.46 -4.10
N LEU A 362 12.46 -4.84 -2.91
CA LEU A 362 13.35 -3.68 -2.80
C LEU A 362 14.81 -4.05 -2.99
N ASP A 363 15.26 -5.19 -2.47
CA ASP A 363 16.63 -5.65 -2.67
C ASP A 363 16.90 -5.97 -4.14
N VAL A 364 15.97 -6.68 -4.81
CA VAL A 364 16.05 -6.96 -6.25
C VAL A 364 16.18 -5.67 -7.07
N LEU A 365 15.36 -4.67 -6.75
CA LEU A 365 15.40 -3.39 -7.47
C LEU A 365 16.65 -2.56 -7.14
N ALA A 366 17.15 -2.62 -5.90
CA ALA A 366 18.36 -1.92 -5.48
C ALA A 366 19.60 -2.51 -6.14
N GLU A 367 19.72 -3.84 -6.18
CA GLU A 367 20.82 -4.56 -6.83
C GLU A 367 20.72 -4.57 -8.35
N ARG A 368 19.50 -4.33 -8.89
CA ARG A 368 19.16 -4.49 -10.30
C ARG A 368 19.52 -5.87 -10.85
N ALA A 369 19.52 -6.86 -9.99
CA ALA A 369 19.86 -8.23 -10.30
C ALA A 369 19.07 -9.20 -9.43
N VAL A 370 18.77 -10.36 -9.99
CA VAL A 370 18.17 -11.47 -9.26
C VAL A 370 18.75 -12.79 -9.78
N LYS A 371 19.09 -13.67 -8.84
CA LYS A 371 19.54 -15.03 -9.13
C LYS A 371 18.43 -16.00 -8.79
N VAL A 372 18.14 -16.93 -9.70
CA VAL A 372 17.10 -17.94 -9.49
C VAL A 372 17.67 -19.35 -9.66
N THR A 373 17.04 -20.29 -8.96
CA THR A 373 17.24 -21.71 -9.20
C THR A 373 16.00 -22.27 -9.86
N THR A 374 16.16 -23.19 -10.80
CA THR A 374 15.06 -23.73 -11.58
C THR A 374 14.92 -25.25 -11.45
N ALA A 375 13.70 -25.74 -11.48
CA ALA A 375 13.38 -27.17 -11.54
C ALA A 375 12.72 -27.53 -12.89
N PRO A 376 12.97 -28.73 -13.42
CA PRO A 376 12.24 -29.20 -14.60
C PRO A 376 10.76 -29.45 -14.24
N LEU A 377 9.87 -29.31 -15.22
CA LEU A 377 8.42 -29.40 -15.01
C LEU A 377 8.01 -30.78 -14.43
N GLU A 378 8.73 -31.85 -14.74
CA GLU A 378 8.46 -33.20 -14.20
C GLU A 378 8.63 -33.29 -12.68
N LYS A 379 9.25 -32.30 -12.03
CA LYS A 379 9.40 -32.23 -10.58
C LYS A 379 8.38 -31.30 -9.93
N VAL A 380 7.48 -30.70 -10.70
CA VAL A 380 6.39 -29.85 -10.22
C VAL A 380 5.14 -30.70 -10.04
N ILE A 381 4.48 -30.54 -8.91
CA ILE A 381 3.23 -31.23 -8.56
C ILE A 381 2.15 -30.19 -8.42
N ASP A 382 1.07 -30.34 -9.17
CA ASP A 382 -0.12 -29.54 -9.02
C ASP A 382 -1.00 -30.13 -7.92
N ILE A 383 -1.40 -29.29 -6.94
CA ILE A 383 -2.18 -29.70 -5.79
C ILE A 383 -3.45 -28.86 -5.73
N THR A 384 -4.60 -29.52 -5.66
CA THR A 384 -5.87 -28.86 -5.38
C THR A 384 -6.18 -29.00 -3.89
N LEU A 385 -6.35 -27.89 -3.18
CA LEU A 385 -6.70 -27.85 -1.76
C LEU A 385 -8.21 -27.73 -1.57
N ASP A 386 -8.78 -28.54 -0.67
CA ASP A 386 -10.19 -28.47 -0.29
C ASP A 386 -10.37 -27.64 0.99
N ASP A 387 -10.36 -26.34 0.85
CA ASP A 387 -10.52 -25.41 1.97
C ASP A 387 -11.88 -25.53 2.67
N ALA A 388 -12.90 -26.05 1.97
CA ALA A 388 -14.21 -26.24 2.58
C ALA A 388 -14.25 -27.43 3.52
N ALA A 389 -13.55 -28.51 3.17
CA ALA A 389 -13.53 -29.75 3.96
C ALA A 389 -12.43 -29.77 5.03
N ALA A 390 -11.30 -29.09 4.79
CA ALA A 390 -10.14 -29.11 5.68
C ALA A 390 -9.47 -27.74 5.83
N PRO A 391 -10.17 -26.70 6.31
CA PRO A 391 -9.67 -25.32 6.33
C PRO A 391 -8.39 -25.14 7.14
N SER A 392 -8.29 -25.76 8.32
CA SER A 392 -7.09 -25.63 9.18
C SER A 392 -5.90 -26.40 8.60
N SER A 393 -6.14 -27.57 8.02
CA SER A 393 -5.09 -28.40 7.39
C SER A 393 -4.56 -27.72 6.14
N CYS A 394 -5.41 -27.12 5.32
CA CYS A 394 -5.02 -26.35 4.13
C CYS A 394 -4.21 -25.09 4.51
N ASP A 395 -4.62 -24.37 5.57
CA ASP A 395 -3.87 -23.21 6.07
C ASP A 395 -2.48 -23.62 6.54
N VAL A 396 -2.38 -24.67 7.34
CA VAL A 396 -1.10 -25.20 7.80
C VAL A 396 -0.25 -25.67 6.63
N PHE A 397 -0.83 -26.36 5.64
CA PHE A 397 -0.11 -26.79 4.45
C PHE A 397 0.50 -25.63 3.70
N ARG A 398 -0.27 -24.57 3.43
CA ARG A 398 0.27 -23.36 2.80
C ARG A 398 1.42 -22.74 3.60
N ARG A 399 1.29 -22.72 4.93
CA ARG A 399 2.31 -22.17 5.82
C ARG A 399 3.62 -22.94 5.77
N ILE A 400 3.57 -24.26 5.91
CA ILE A 400 4.77 -25.11 5.97
C ILE A 400 5.43 -25.32 4.60
N THR A 401 4.75 -25.01 3.51
CA THR A 401 5.29 -25.09 2.15
C THR A 401 5.68 -23.74 1.56
N GLY A 402 5.33 -22.62 2.21
CA GLY A 402 5.57 -21.27 1.71
C GLY A 402 4.51 -20.75 0.72
N LEU A 403 3.42 -21.50 0.51
CA LEU A 403 2.33 -21.12 -0.41
C LEU A 403 1.46 -19.94 0.10
N HIS A 404 1.68 -19.47 1.32
CA HIS A 404 1.15 -18.20 1.77
C HIS A 404 1.86 -17.00 1.15
N GLN A 405 3.12 -17.17 0.76
CA GLN A 405 3.97 -16.08 0.29
C GLN A 405 4.18 -16.12 -1.23
N HIS A 406 4.14 -17.31 -1.82
CA HIS A 406 4.53 -17.58 -3.20
C HIS A 406 3.55 -18.50 -3.89
N ASP A 407 3.51 -18.46 -5.22
CA ASP A 407 2.70 -19.36 -6.04
C ASP A 407 3.26 -20.79 -6.12
N ALA A 408 4.49 -21.02 -5.64
CA ALA A 408 5.11 -22.31 -5.53
C ALA A 408 5.71 -22.54 -4.15
N GLY A 409 5.49 -23.72 -3.61
CA GLY A 409 6.08 -24.17 -2.35
C GLY A 409 7.11 -25.27 -2.54
N MET A 410 7.93 -25.52 -1.53
CA MET A 410 8.91 -26.63 -1.55
C MET A 410 8.58 -27.67 -0.49
N MET A 411 8.59 -28.92 -0.91
CA MET A 411 8.42 -30.07 -0.02
C MET A 411 9.61 -31.01 -0.18
N PRO A 412 10.58 -31.06 0.75
CA PRO A 412 11.66 -32.05 0.72
C PRO A 412 11.12 -33.46 0.86
N VAL A 413 11.47 -34.35 -0.08
CA VAL A 413 11.12 -35.77 0.03
C VAL A 413 11.87 -36.35 1.23
N PHE A 414 11.12 -36.87 2.19
CA PHE A 414 11.67 -37.53 3.36
C PHE A 414 11.86 -39.05 3.15
N PHE A 415 10.83 -39.67 2.59
CA PHE A 415 10.81 -41.13 2.43
C PHE A 415 9.89 -41.56 1.28
N LYS A 416 10.24 -42.61 0.57
CA LYS A 416 9.40 -43.24 -0.44
C LYS A 416 9.39 -44.72 -0.21
N PHE A 417 8.21 -45.31 -0.11
CA PHE A 417 8.02 -46.76 0.02
C PHE A 417 6.81 -47.19 -0.82
N ASP A 418 7.02 -48.15 -1.71
CA ASP A 418 6.00 -48.68 -2.63
C ASP A 418 5.11 -47.56 -3.23
N ASP A 419 3.89 -47.41 -2.74
CA ASP A 419 2.87 -46.47 -3.20
C ASP A 419 2.73 -45.23 -2.31
N VAL A 420 3.62 -45.03 -1.35
CA VAL A 420 3.60 -43.86 -0.43
C VAL A 420 4.82 -42.99 -0.62
N VAL A 421 4.59 -41.68 -0.74
CA VAL A 421 5.64 -40.66 -0.70
C VAL A 421 5.38 -39.74 0.50
N LEU A 422 6.39 -39.59 1.35
CA LEU A 422 6.36 -38.69 2.51
C LEU A 422 7.30 -37.52 2.28
N PHE A 423 6.81 -36.33 2.59
CA PHE A 423 7.55 -35.09 2.57
C PHE A 423 7.69 -34.55 3.99
N LYS A 424 8.81 -33.91 4.29
CA LYS A 424 9.08 -33.29 5.59
C LYS A 424 9.48 -31.84 5.43
N PRO A 425 8.51 -30.93 5.31
CA PRO A 425 8.78 -29.51 5.35
C PRO A 425 9.26 -29.08 6.74
N GLU A 426 9.78 -27.87 6.86
CA GLU A 426 10.07 -27.25 8.15
C GLU A 426 8.76 -26.92 8.87
N ILE A 427 8.63 -27.36 10.13
CA ILE A 427 7.40 -27.24 10.90
C ILE A 427 7.61 -26.24 12.02
N PRO A 428 6.76 -25.21 12.14
CA PRO A 428 6.80 -24.26 13.24
C PRO A 428 6.66 -24.97 14.59
N ALA A 429 7.43 -24.52 15.58
CA ALA A 429 7.36 -25.06 16.93
C ALA A 429 5.95 -24.84 17.53
N GLY A 430 5.39 -25.92 18.11
CA GLY A 430 4.08 -25.87 18.77
C GLY A 430 2.88 -26.00 17.83
N LEU A 431 3.08 -26.34 16.58
CA LEU A 431 1.99 -26.64 15.65
C LEU A 431 1.14 -27.80 16.20
N LYS A 432 -0.17 -27.56 16.27
CA LYS A 432 -1.18 -28.57 16.62
C LYS A 432 -2.16 -28.65 15.47
N LEU A 433 -2.37 -29.86 14.98
CA LEU A 433 -3.36 -30.18 13.98
C LEU A 433 -4.46 -31.04 14.59
N ASN A 434 -5.70 -30.67 14.36
CA ASN A 434 -6.83 -31.54 14.62
C ASN A 434 -7.19 -32.28 13.33
N PRO A 435 -7.62 -33.54 13.41
CA PRO A 435 -8.07 -34.26 12.23
C PRO A 435 -9.23 -33.56 11.54
N GLU A 436 -9.11 -33.34 10.23
CA GLU A 436 -10.17 -32.81 9.38
C GLU A 436 -10.30 -33.68 8.13
N ASN A 437 -11.51 -33.80 7.57
CA ASN A 437 -11.80 -34.50 6.31
C ASN A 437 -11.19 -35.93 6.25
N MET A 438 -11.32 -36.68 7.33
CA MET A 438 -10.78 -38.05 7.39
C MET A 438 -11.60 -38.99 6.50
N PRO A 439 -10.96 -39.82 5.68
CA PRO A 439 -11.67 -40.82 4.91
C PRO A 439 -12.30 -41.87 5.83
N THR A 440 -13.53 -42.27 5.54
CA THR A 440 -14.28 -43.27 6.36
C THR A 440 -14.01 -44.70 5.96
N ASP A 441 -13.84 -44.95 4.67
CA ASP A 441 -13.75 -46.30 4.13
C ASP A 441 -12.43 -46.58 3.39
N GLU A 442 -12.02 -45.64 2.54
CA GLU A 442 -10.85 -45.80 1.67
C GLU A 442 -10.22 -44.40 1.40
N SER A 443 -8.90 -44.31 1.52
CA SER A 443 -8.15 -43.15 1.03
C SER A 443 -8.07 -43.21 -0.48
N PRO A 444 -8.52 -42.19 -1.22
CA PRO A 444 -8.41 -42.19 -2.68
C PRO A 444 -6.95 -42.09 -3.14
N ALA A 445 -6.68 -42.62 -4.36
CA ALA A 445 -5.38 -42.43 -4.99
C ALA A 445 -5.05 -40.94 -5.17
N ALA A 446 -3.78 -40.58 -4.99
CA ALA A 446 -3.25 -39.22 -5.04
C ALA A 446 -3.83 -38.28 -3.97
N ALA A 447 -4.53 -38.78 -2.95
CA ALA A 447 -4.90 -37.96 -1.81
C ALA A 447 -3.64 -37.50 -1.06
N LEU A 448 -3.62 -36.18 -0.75
CA LEU A 448 -2.58 -35.59 0.05
C LEU A 448 -3.12 -35.40 1.48
N ALA A 449 -2.34 -35.80 2.47
CA ALA A 449 -2.71 -35.69 3.87
C ALA A 449 -1.56 -35.15 4.72
N ILE A 450 -1.92 -34.49 5.83
CA ILE A 450 -0.95 -33.99 6.82
C ILE A 450 -1.13 -34.80 8.10
N THR A 451 -0.01 -35.31 8.64
CA THR A 451 -0.07 -36.08 9.90
C THR A 451 -0.34 -35.14 11.07
N ASN A 452 -1.22 -35.58 11.96
CA ASN A 452 -1.60 -34.88 13.19
C ASN A 452 -0.97 -35.47 14.47
N ASP A 453 -0.06 -36.44 14.35
CA ASP A 453 0.56 -37.11 15.50
C ASP A 453 1.37 -36.13 16.34
N SER A 454 1.00 -36.01 17.61
CA SER A 454 1.62 -35.11 18.58
C SER A 454 3.03 -35.53 19.01
N ARG A 455 3.54 -36.70 18.64
CA ARG A 455 4.75 -37.25 19.24
C ARG A 455 6.05 -36.93 18.49
N LYS A 456 6.14 -37.11 17.19
CA LYS A 456 7.36 -36.82 16.39
C LYS A 456 7.13 -36.64 14.88
N GLY A 457 5.91 -36.74 14.42
CA GLY A 457 5.59 -36.73 12.99
C GLY A 457 4.58 -35.70 12.57
N THR A 458 4.13 -34.82 13.50
CA THR A 458 3.16 -33.78 13.17
C THR A 458 3.65 -32.92 12.02
N GLY A 459 2.80 -32.76 11.00
CA GLY A 459 3.11 -31.94 9.81
C GLY A 459 3.90 -32.66 8.72
N LEU A 460 4.18 -33.97 8.84
CA LEU A 460 4.59 -34.73 7.67
C LEU A 460 3.46 -34.75 6.65
N VAL A 461 3.80 -34.47 5.41
CA VAL A 461 2.86 -34.52 4.29
C VAL A 461 3.02 -35.82 3.58
N GLY A 462 1.94 -36.59 3.42
CA GLY A 462 1.93 -37.89 2.74
C GLY A 462 1.05 -37.86 1.51
N VAL A 463 1.48 -38.58 0.48
CA VAL A 463 0.69 -38.87 -0.72
C VAL A 463 0.73 -40.36 -0.98
N ARG A 464 -0.45 -40.99 -1.16
CA ARG A 464 -0.58 -42.33 -1.69
C ARG A 464 -0.80 -42.29 -3.20
N LEU A 465 -0.08 -43.15 -3.91
CA LEU A 465 -0.20 -43.25 -5.37
C LEU A 465 -1.32 -44.22 -5.80
N SER A 466 -1.80 -45.07 -4.87
CA SER A 466 -2.93 -45.97 -5.09
C SER A 466 -3.97 -45.82 -3.99
N ALA A 467 -5.24 -46.13 -4.30
CA ALA A 467 -6.30 -46.15 -3.30
C ALA A 467 -6.04 -47.25 -2.26
N ASN A 468 -6.31 -47.00 -0.98
CA ASN A 468 -6.03 -47.93 0.09
C ASN A 468 -7.05 -47.84 1.22
N ARG A 469 -7.44 -48.99 1.77
CA ARG A 469 -8.31 -49.13 2.92
C ARG A 469 -7.57 -49.21 4.25
N GLU A 470 -6.26 -49.42 4.21
CA GLU A 470 -5.42 -49.38 5.40
C GLU A 470 -4.93 -47.94 5.60
N PHE A 471 -5.10 -47.45 6.79
CA PHE A 471 -4.63 -46.12 7.18
C PHE A 471 -3.12 -46.18 7.39
N GLY A 472 -2.38 -45.35 6.72
CA GLY A 472 -0.97 -44.98 6.74
C GLY A 472 0.04 -45.79 7.56
N PRO A 473 1.36 -45.55 7.42
CA PRO A 473 2.40 -46.30 8.14
C PRO A 473 2.38 -46.08 9.66
N THR A 474 1.57 -45.13 10.16
CA THR A 474 1.42 -44.81 11.58
C THR A 474 0.11 -45.29 12.19
N SER A 475 -0.67 -46.12 11.50
CA SER A 475 -2.02 -46.57 11.87
C SER A 475 -3.04 -45.41 11.98
N GLU A 476 -2.74 -44.25 11.45
CA GLU A 476 -3.64 -43.10 11.39
C GLU A 476 -3.98 -42.77 9.93
N PRO A 477 -5.24 -42.33 9.66
CA PRO A 477 -5.63 -41.99 8.31
C PRO A 477 -4.81 -40.77 7.80
N PHE A 478 -4.33 -40.92 6.60
CA PHE A 478 -3.78 -39.79 5.85
C PHE A 478 -4.87 -38.97 5.21
#